data_616aff4ef8baba0cb5c567a3a964d5d5
#
_entry.id   616aff4ef8baba0cb5c567a3a964d5d5
#
_cell.length_a   1.000
_cell.length_b   1.000
_cell.length_c   1.000
_cell.angle_alpha   90.00
_cell.angle_beta   90.00
_cell.angle_gamma   90.00
#
_symmetry.space_group_name_H-M   'P 1'
#
loop_
_entity.id
_entity.type
_entity.pdbx_description
1 polymer ?
#
loop_
_entity_poly.entity_id
_entity_poly.type
_entity_poly.pdbx_seq_one_letter_code
_entity_poly.pdbx_strand_id
1 'polypeptide(L)'
;MYVLIVKSNPLGEKMPDEQRVANNSQTYAVEASDFSYETLEQVNGQATVIQFPLQDSRFHAGDVVVVLSDGEVHFHGMIGRLADGRATATDRRGSLLPATVQ
;
A
#
# COMPACT_ATOMS: atom_id res chain seq x y z
N MET A 1 13.77 5.72 9.29
CA MET A 1 12.50 5.47 8.65
C MET A 1 11.63 4.57 9.48
N TYR A 2 10.36 4.83 9.52
CA TYR A 2 9.47 4.08 10.35
C TYR A 2 8.43 3.36 9.50
N VAL A 3 8.29 2.07 9.69
CA VAL A 3 7.33 1.29 8.94
C VAL A 3 6.54 0.44 9.90
N LEU A 4 5.23 0.43 9.74
CA LEU A 4 4.35 -0.36 10.56
C LEU A 4 3.69 -1.42 9.70
N ILE A 5 3.77 -2.67 10.14
CA ILE A 5 3.13 -3.76 9.43
C ILE A 5 1.99 -4.25 10.27
N VAL A 6 0.80 -4.25 9.71
CA VAL A 6 -0.39 -4.63 10.44
C VAL A 6 -1.12 -5.71 9.66
N LYS A 7 -1.48 -6.80 10.34
CA LYS A 7 -2.27 -7.83 9.70
C LYS A 7 -3.69 -7.42 9.79
N SER A 8 -4.40 -7.53 8.71
CA SER A 8 -5.75 -7.09 8.70
C SER A 8 -6.73 -8.16 9.04
N ASN A 9 -6.36 -9.18 9.66
CA ASN A 9 -7.28 -10.17 9.97
C ASN A 9 -7.66 -10.14 11.38
N PRO A 10 -8.67 -9.84 11.69
CA PRO A 10 -9.07 -9.69 12.98
C PRO A 10 -9.61 -10.83 13.59
N LEU A 11 -10.05 -10.93 14.03
CA LEU A 11 -10.55 -11.76 14.69
C LEU A 11 -10.89 -12.81 14.34
N GLY A 12 -10.67 -12.88 13.98
CA GLY A 12 -10.92 -13.76 13.80
C GLY A 12 -11.58 -14.54 13.84
N GLU A 13 -11.68 -14.63 13.54
CA GLU A 13 -12.26 -15.19 13.54
C GLU A 13 -12.43 -16.33 13.31
N LYS A 14 -12.80 -16.84 13.15
CA LYS A 14 -13.07 -17.90 13.03
C LYS A 14 -13.68 -18.14 11.93
N MET A 15 -13.48 -17.97 11.09
CA MET A 15 -14.02 -18.14 10.05
C MET A 15 -13.72 -19.30 9.39
N PRO A 16 -14.40 -19.74 8.53
CA PRO A 16 -14.21 -20.95 7.88
C PRO A 16 -13.03 -20.79 7.07
N ASP A 17 -12.46 -21.81 6.88
CA ASP A 17 -11.27 -21.80 6.25
C ASP A 17 -11.22 -21.12 4.99
N GLU A 18 -12.07 -21.27 4.18
CA GLU A 18 -11.94 -20.75 2.94
C GLU A 18 -11.86 -19.33 3.03
N GLN A 19 -12.53 -18.82 3.91
CA GLN A 19 -12.54 -17.51 3.93
C GLN A 19 -11.35 -16.97 4.41
N ARG A 20 -10.83 -17.58 5.28
CA ARG A 20 -9.81 -17.08 5.85
C ARG A 20 -8.69 -16.83 5.03
N VAL A 21 -8.51 -17.47 4.08
CA VAL A 21 -7.35 -17.34 3.32
C VAL A 21 -7.35 -16.02 2.65
N ALA A 22 -8.43 -15.62 2.14
CA ALA A 22 -8.50 -14.42 1.42
C ALA A 22 -8.32 -13.22 2.30
N ASN A 23 -8.49 -13.39 3.54
CA ASN A 23 -8.43 -12.27 4.39
C ASN A 23 -7.15 -12.07 5.11
N ASN A 24 -6.11 -12.69 4.65
CA ASN A 24 -4.87 -12.57 5.29
C ASN A 24 -3.98 -11.52 4.70
N SER A 25 -4.52 -10.40 4.31
CA SER A 25 -3.71 -9.35 3.75
C SER A 25 -3.03 -8.57 4.85
N GLN A 26 -1.93 -7.96 4.53
CA GLN A 26 -1.17 -7.16 5.45
C GLN A 26 -1.17 -5.72 4.99
N THR A 27 -0.85 -4.81 5.88
CA THR A 27 -0.77 -3.40 5.54
C THR A 27 0.65 -2.89 5.75
N TYR A 28 1.17 -2.25 4.72
CA TYR A 28 2.47 -1.59 4.78
C TYR A 28 2.17 -0.11 4.96
N ALA A 29 2.47 0.42 6.12
CA ALA A 29 2.15 1.80 6.42
C ALA A 29 3.44 2.60 6.57
N VAL A 30 3.51 3.75 5.97
CA VAL A 30 4.72 4.55 5.97
C VAL A 30 4.37 6.03 5.94
N GLU A 31 5.23 6.85 6.52
CA GLU A 31 5.04 8.29 6.48
C GLU A 31 5.49 8.82 5.13
N ALA A 32 4.75 9.75 4.60
CA ALA A 32 5.08 10.32 3.30
C ALA A 32 6.48 10.90 3.27
N SER A 33 6.93 11.47 4.36
CA SER A 33 8.24 12.08 4.40
C SER A 33 9.37 11.06 4.28
N ASP A 34 9.06 9.79 4.53
CA ASP A 34 10.04 8.73 4.42
C ASP A 34 9.77 7.82 3.24
N PHE A 35 8.95 8.25 2.31
CA PHE A 35 8.47 7.37 1.25
C PHE A 35 8.88 7.91 -0.11
N SER A 36 9.55 7.08 -0.88
CA SER A 36 9.94 7.43 -2.25
C SER A 36 9.11 6.61 -3.21
N TYR A 37 8.62 7.22 -4.25
CA TYR A 37 7.78 6.52 -5.21
C TYR A 37 7.86 7.17 -6.58
N GLU A 38 7.44 6.43 -7.59
CA GLU A 38 7.32 6.96 -8.92
C GLU A 38 5.86 6.90 -9.29
N THR A 39 5.33 7.91 -9.93
CA THR A 39 3.93 7.91 -10.33
C THR A 39 3.81 7.30 -11.71
N LEU A 40 2.99 6.26 -11.82
CA LEU A 40 2.73 5.62 -13.08
C LEU A 40 1.44 6.17 -13.71
N GLU A 41 0.44 6.50 -12.91
CA GLU A 41 -0.78 7.10 -13.39
C GLU A 41 -1.22 8.17 -12.43
N GLN A 42 -1.87 9.19 -12.93
CA GLN A 42 -2.32 10.28 -12.10
C GLN A 42 -3.66 10.79 -12.56
N VAL A 43 -4.37 11.44 -11.65
CA VAL A 43 -5.61 12.12 -11.98
C VAL A 43 -5.57 13.45 -11.25
N ASN A 44 -5.73 14.53 -12.01
CA ASN A 44 -5.72 15.88 -11.45
C ASN A 44 -4.48 16.20 -10.62
N GLY A 45 -3.34 15.70 -11.07
CA GLY A 45 -2.08 15.99 -10.38
C GLY A 45 -1.82 15.15 -9.17
N GLN A 46 -2.66 14.17 -8.90
CA GLN A 46 -2.46 13.28 -7.75
C GLN A 46 -2.22 11.86 -8.22
N ALA A 47 -1.31 11.17 -7.57
CA ALA A 47 -0.89 9.84 -7.99
C ALA A 47 -1.95 8.81 -7.66
N THR A 48 -2.37 8.04 -8.66
CA THR A 48 -3.33 6.97 -8.44
C THR A 48 -2.68 5.60 -8.60
N VAL A 49 -1.61 5.50 -9.37
CA VAL A 49 -0.84 4.26 -9.46
C VAL A 49 0.60 4.62 -9.23
N ILE A 50 1.24 3.97 -8.28
CA ILE A 50 2.61 4.29 -7.93
C ILE A 50 3.46 3.03 -7.92
N GLN A 51 4.76 3.21 -8.07
CA GLN A 51 5.71 2.14 -7.95
C GLN A 51 6.75 2.57 -6.94
N PHE A 52 7.10 1.71 -6.03
CA PHE A 52 8.03 2.05 -4.96
C PHE A 52 8.86 0.84 -4.57
N PRO A 53 10.02 1.06 -3.97
CA PRO A 53 10.86 -0.06 -3.58
C PRO A 53 10.22 -0.78 -2.41
N LEU A 54 10.16 -2.08 -2.48
CA LEU A 54 9.66 -2.90 -1.38
C LEU A 54 10.28 -4.27 -1.51
N GLN A 55 11.24 -4.55 -0.63
CA GLN A 55 11.95 -5.81 -0.70
C GLN A 55 11.63 -6.72 0.46
N ASP A 56 10.58 -6.45 1.16
CA ASP A 56 10.18 -7.25 2.32
C ASP A 56 9.37 -8.43 1.83
N SER A 57 9.90 -9.63 1.99
CA SER A 57 9.26 -10.82 1.45
C SER A 57 7.94 -11.17 2.15
N ARG A 58 7.59 -10.46 3.18
CA ARG A 58 6.31 -10.72 3.83
C ARG A 58 5.14 -10.12 3.07
N PHE A 59 5.38 -9.25 2.11
CA PHE A 59 4.30 -8.63 1.37
C PHE A 59 4.09 -9.30 0.02
N HIS A 60 2.86 -9.31 -0.42
CA HIS A 60 2.47 -9.97 -1.66
C HIS A 60 1.41 -9.15 -2.38
N ALA A 61 1.12 -9.50 -3.60
CA ALA A 61 0.02 -8.86 -4.31
C ALA A 61 -1.25 -9.11 -3.52
N GLY A 62 -2.07 -8.11 -3.42
CA GLY A 62 -3.28 -8.15 -2.59
C GLY A 62 -3.11 -7.46 -1.26
N ASP A 63 -1.87 -7.22 -0.85
CA ASP A 63 -1.66 -6.50 0.40
C ASP A 63 -1.91 -5.01 0.17
N VAL A 64 -1.97 -4.26 1.25
CA VAL A 64 -2.36 -2.87 1.19
C VAL A 64 -1.20 -1.98 1.58
N VAL A 65 -1.09 -0.83 0.91
CA VAL A 65 -0.10 0.15 1.29
C VAL A 65 -0.84 1.42 1.71
N VAL A 66 -0.43 2.00 2.82
CA VAL A 66 -1.02 3.23 3.33
C VAL A 66 0.09 4.24 3.53
N VAL A 67 -0.04 5.39 2.93
CA VAL A 67 0.93 6.46 3.10
C VAL A 67 0.26 7.56 3.91
N LEU A 68 0.90 7.93 4.99
CA LEU A 68 0.33 8.89 5.92
C LEU A 68 1.13 10.19 5.92
N SER A 69 0.46 11.27 6.18
CA SER A 69 1.13 12.54 6.35
C SER A 69 0.45 13.24 7.51
N ASP A 70 1.18 13.43 8.59
CA ASP A 70 0.66 14.08 9.79
C ASP A 70 -0.62 13.39 10.28
N GLY A 71 -0.62 12.07 10.22
CA GLY A 71 -1.76 11.31 10.71
C GLY A 71 -2.90 11.19 9.73
N GLU A 72 -2.76 11.76 8.55
CA GLU A 72 -3.82 11.73 7.57
C GLU A 72 -3.45 10.77 6.45
N VAL A 73 -4.38 10.00 5.96
CA VAL A 73 -4.12 9.04 4.90
C VAL A 73 -4.09 9.77 3.57
N HIS A 74 -2.94 9.73 2.92
CA HIS A 74 -2.79 10.37 1.61
C HIS A 74 -2.86 9.35 0.49
N PHE A 75 -2.60 8.09 0.75
CA PHE A 75 -2.70 7.05 -0.25
C PHE A 75 -3.09 5.76 0.45
N HIS A 76 -4.07 5.06 -0.09
CA HIS A 76 -4.51 3.79 0.46
C HIS A 76 -4.79 2.90 -0.74
N GLY A 77 -3.85 2.09 -1.09
CA GLY A 77 -3.94 1.32 -2.30
C GLY A 77 -3.64 -0.14 -2.11
N MET A 78 -3.92 -0.92 -3.13
CA MET A 78 -3.66 -2.34 -3.10
C MET A 78 -2.46 -2.64 -3.97
N ILE A 79 -1.56 -3.46 -3.48
CA ILE A 79 -0.40 -3.89 -4.22
C ILE A 79 -0.88 -4.88 -5.26
N GLY A 80 -0.65 -4.58 -6.52
CA GLY A 80 -1.04 -5.44 -7.60
C GLY A 80 0.10 -6.24 -8.19
N ARG A 81 1.34 -5.81 -7.94
CA ARG A 81 2.46 -6.50 -8.51
C ARG A 81 3.70 -6.28 -7.67
N LEU A 82 4.49 -7.30 -7.52
CA LEU A 82 5.77 -7.21 -6.86
C LEU A 82 6.78 -7.87 -7.78
N ALA A 83 7.77 -7.13 -8.18
CA ALA A 83 8.79 -7.67 -9.07
C ALA A 83 10.05 -6.84 -8.95
N ASP A 84 11.20 -7.49 -8.95
CA ASP A 84 12.49 -6.82 -8.97
C ASP A 84 12.66 -5.84 -7.80
N GLY A 85 12.16 -6.20 -6.65
CA GLY A 85 12.32 -5.36 -5.46
C GLY A 85 11.42 -4.14 -5.46
N ARG A 86 10.42 -4.09 -6.33
CA ARG A 86 9.52 -2.97 -6.39
C ARG A 86 8.08 -3.42 -6.36
N ALA A 87 7.23 -2.59 -5.79
CA ALA A 87 5.80 -2.88 -5.72
C ALA A 87 5.05 -1.83 -6.50
N THR A 88 3.98 -2.24 -7.15
CA THR A 88 3.08 -1.31 -7.84
C THR A 88 1.74 -1.37 -7.12
N ALA A 89 1.25 -0.22 -6.73
CA ALA A 89 0.00 -0.15 -5.98
C ALA A 89 -0.95 0.87 -6.60
N THR A 90 -2.23 0.60 -6.48
CA THR A 90 -3.28 1.43 -7.05
C THR A 90 -4.25 1.87 -5.99
N ASP A 91 -4.52 3.16 -5.92
CA ASP A 91 -5.57 3.71 -5.07
C ASP A 91 -6.72 4.09 -5.97
N ARG A 92 -7.76 3.26 -6.02
CA ARG A 92 -8.85 3.48 -6.94
C ARG A 92 -9.74 4.63 -6.56
N ARG A 93 -9.67 5.07 -5.34
CA ARG A 93 -10.50 6.16 -4.92
C ARG A 93 -9.85 7.52 -5.15
N GLY A 94 -8.62 7.49 -5.61
CA GLY A 94 -7.87 8.71 -5.76
C GLY A 94 -7.10 9.01 -4.48
N SER A 95 -5.98 9.64 -4.60
CA SER A 95 -5.12 9.86 -3.46
C SER A 95 -4.83 11.33 -3.28
N LEU A 96 -4.17 11.66 -2.18
CA LEU A 96 -3.68 13.00 -1.98
C LEU A 96 -2.18 13.07 -2.21
N LEU A 97 -1.56 11.98 -2.65
CA LEU A 97 -0.13 12.01 -2.94
C LEU A 97 0.09 12.80 -4.22
N PRO A 98 1.00 13.72 -4.24
CA PRO A 98 1.26 14.46 -5.47
C PRO A 98 1.84 13.54 -6.53
N ALA A 99 1.48 13.79 -7.76
CA ALA A 99 1.97 12.99 -8.86
C ALA A 99 3.44 13.23 -9.12
N THR A 100 3.94 14.39 -8.74
CA THR A 100 5.35 14.69 -8.98
C THR A 100 6.14 14.34 -7.74
N VAL A 101 7.14 13.51 -7.91
CA VAL A 101 7.95 13.10 -6.81
C VAL A 101 9.10 14.03 -6.64
N GLN A 102 9.42 14.36 -5.45
CA GLN A 102 10.49 15.31 -5.17
C GLN A 102 11.81 14.65 -4.84
#